data_597b3768de9a12b076ee9bddb98938ac
#
_entry.id   597b3768de9a12b076ee9bddb98938ac
#
_cell.length_a   1.000
_cell.length_b   1.000
_cell.length_c   1.000
_cell.angle_alpha   90.00
_cell.angle_beta   90.00
_cell.angle_gamma   90.00
#
_symmetry.space_group_name_H-M   'P 1'
#
loop_
_entity.id
_entity.type
_entity.pdbx_description
1 polymer ?
#
loop_
_entity_poly.entity_id
_entity_poly.type
_entity_poly.pdbx_seq_one_letter_code
_entity_poly.pdbx_strand_id
1 'polypeptide(L)'
;MSNSALICYTKLSPNHSGNRTHTIDTISIHCMAGNLSVETCGALFAKSSREASSNYGIGSDGRIALYVDEANRSWCTSSRSNDQRAITIEVANTVAADPWPISDAAYNALIDLLVDICQRNGIKKLLWEGNKNLIGQVDRQNMSVHRWFAAKACPGDWLYEHHGQIAEEVNARLEEKDEEEDEEGMVRYQKLKDIPDDCKFRSIVDDLMTAGIIAGDGSDKHGNDDVIDLSHDMVRMLVFNYRAGVYDTAIEAAGIEPQRY
;
A
#
# COMPACT_ATOMS: atom_id res chain seq x y z
N MET A 1 -6.03 0.88 13.95
CA MET A 1 -5.58 -0.27 13.16
C MET A 1 -6.77 -1.17 12.92
N SER A 2 -7.05 -1.54 11.70
CA SER A 2 -8.10 -2.49 11.31
C SER A 2 -7.42 -3.72 10.71
N ASN A 3 -8.03 -4.89 10.89
CA ASN A 3 -7.60 -6.11 10.18
C ASN A 3 -7.91 -6.01 8.67
N SER A 4 -7.28 -6.86 7.87
CA SER A 4 -7.52 -6.95 6.43
C SER A 4 -8.99 -7.27 6.10
N ALA A 5 -9.51 -6.66 5.06
CA ALA A 5 -10.84 -7.01 4.51
C ALA A 5 -10.83 -8.33 3.72
N LEU A 6 -9.65 -8.87 3.39
CA LEU A 6 -9.47 -10.12 2.63
C LEU A 6 -9.70 -11.39 3.47
N ILE A 7 -9.97 -11.24 4.78
CA ILE A 7 -10.20 -12.36 5.70
C ILE A 7 -11.50 -13.08 5.34
N CYS A 8 -11.44 -14.39 5.10
CA CYS A 8 -12.60 -15.25 4.89
C CYS A 8 -12.88 -16.22 6.06
N TYR A 9 -11.96 -16.33 7.01
CA TYR A 9 -12.10 -17.17 8.20
C TYR A 9 -11.46 -16.52 9.41
N THR A 10 -12.10 -16.61 10.58
CA THR A 10 -11.55 -16.10 11.85
C THR A 10 -11.61 -17.15 12.93
N LYS A 11 -10.47 -17.41 13.57
CA LYS A 11 -10.36 -18.26 14.75
C LYS A 11 -9.33 -17.69 15.70
N LEU A 12 -9.76 -16.80 16.59
CA LEU A 12 -8.84 -16.09 17.48
C LEU A 12 -8.12 -17.04 18.44
N SER A 13 -6.81 -16.82 18.52
CA SER A 13 -5.90 -17.54 19.41
C SER A 13 -5.79 -16.83 20.76
N PRO A 14 -5.76 -17.54 21.90
CA PRO A 14 -5.40 -16.95 23.19
C PRO A 14 -3.89 -16.68 23.33
N ASN A 15 -3.07 -17.17 22.41
CA ASN A 15 -1.61 -17.10 22.46
C ASN A 15 -1.10 -15.77 21.87
N HIS A 16 -1.37 -14.67 22.56
CA HIS A 16 -0.91 -13.33 22.17
C HIS A 16 -0.63 -12.50 23.42
N SER A 17 0.10 -11.41 23.28
CA SER A 17 0.49 -10.56 24.42
C SER A 17 -0.35 -9.29 24.58
N GLY A 18 -1.53 -9.23 23.98
CA GLY A 18 -2.31 -8.01 23.93
C GLY A 18 -1.69 -6.96 23.01
N ASN A 19 -2.03 -5.70 23.23
CA ASN A 19 -1.67 -4.61 22.36
C ASN A 19 -0.16 -4.50 22.09
N ARG A 20 0.16 -4.18 20.83
CA ARG A 20 1.55 -3.87 20.42
C ARG A 20 2.05 -2.63 21.16
N THR A 21 3.35 -2.64 21.43
CA THR A 21 4.07 -1.49 22.01
C THR A 21 4.89 -0.74 20.95
N HIS A 22 4.79 -1.14 19.69
CA HIS A 22 5.47 -0.56 18.54
C HIS A 22 4.51 -0.46 17.35
N THR A 23 4.73 0.49 16.46
CA THR A 23 4.04 0.57 15.15
C THR A 23 4.41 -0.64 14.30
N ILE A 24 3.50 -1.03 13.39
CA ILE A 24 3.76 -2.08 12.42
C ILE A 24 4.62 -1.50 11.31
N ASP A 25 5.83 -2.02 11.17
CA ASP A 25 6.81 -1.60 10.17
C ASP A 25 7.63 -2.78 9.60
N THR A 26 7.24 -4.00 9.94
CA THR A 26 7.92 -5.23 9.55
C THR A 26 6.91 -6.29 9.14
N ILE A 27 7.29 -7.12 8.17
CA ILE A 27 6.55 -8.32 7.76
C ILE A 27 7.38 -9.56 8.11
N SER A 28 6.73 -10.60 8.64
CA SER A 28 7.38 -11.89 8.89
C SER A 28 6.56 -13.03 8.28
N ILE A 29 7.09 -13.63 7.22
CA ILE A 29 6.46 -14.73 6.51
C ILE A 29 6.98 -16.05 7.07
N HIS A 30 6.05 -16.96 7.38
CA HIS A 30 6.29 -18.27 7.94
C HIS A 30 5.66 -19.38 7.09
N CYS A 31 6.01 -20.62 7.35
CA CYS A 31 5.35 -21.78 6.75
C CYS A 31 4.66 -22.63 7.82
N MET A 32 3.49 -23.17 7.48
CA MET A 32 2.72 -24.08 8.35
C MET A 32 3.38 -25.45 8.54
N ALA A 33 4.50 -25.70 7.83
CA ALA A 33 5.21 -26.98 7.79
C ALA A 33 4.34 -28.16 7.32
N GLY A 34 3.41 -27.89 6.42
CA GLY A 34 2.51 -28.89 5.82
C GLY A 34 1.33 -28.25 5.09
N ASN A 35 0.56 -29.09 4.41
CA ASN A 35 -0.65 -28.69 3.71
C ASN A 35 -1.83 -28.61 4.70
N LEU A 36 -1.82 -27.58 5.56
CA LEU A 36 -2.90 -27.35 6.50
C LEU A 36 -3.95 -26.42 5.94
N SER A 37 -5.22 -26.72 6.17
CA SER A 37 -6.28 -25.73 5.94
C SER A 37 -6.21 -24.61 6.99
N VAL A 38 -6.79 -23.46 6.68
CA VAL A 38 -6.87 -22.33 7.63
C VAL A 38 -7.60 -22.71 8.91
N GLU A 39 -8.60 -23.61 8.85
CA GLU A 39 -9.32 -24.13 10.01
C GLU A 39 -8.42 -24.98 10.89
N THR A 40 -7.64 -25.89 10.27
CA THR A 40 -6.72 -26.77 11.00
C THR A 40 -5.63 -25.96 11.70
N CYS A 41 -5.02 -25.00 11.02
CA CYS A 41 -4.03 -24.09 11.59
C CYS A 41 -4.64 -23.27 12.75
N GLY A 42 -5.83 -22.68 12.53
CA GLY A 42 -6.57 -21.94 13.55
C GLY A 42 -6.91 -22.78 14.77
N ALA A 43 -7.31 -24.05 14.57
CA ALA A 43 -7.59 -24.98 15.67
C ALA A 43 -6.34 -25.33 16.50
N LEU A 44 -5.16 -25.37 15.87
CA LEU A 44 -3.88 -25.52 16.57
C LEU A 44 -3.57 -24.30 17.43
N PHE A 45 -3.68 -23.10 16.87
CA PHE A 45 -3.39 -21.85 17.56
C PHE A 45 -4.44 -21.49 18.64
N ALA A 46 -5.66 -22.00 18.54
CA ALA A 46 -6.70 -21.82 19.57
C ALA A 46 -6.42 -22.58 20.87
N LYS A 47 -5.47 -23.51 20.88
CA LYS A 47 -5.06 -24.24 22.10
C LYS A 47 -4.06 -23.38 22.88
N SER A 48 -4.35 -23.01 24.12
CA SER A 48 -3.42 -22.24 24.98
C SER A 48 -2.08 -22.96 25.15
N SER A 49 -2.11 -24.29 25.21
CA SER A 49 -0.89 -25.14 25.34
C SER A 49 0.01 -25.11 24.09
N ARG A 50 -0.45 -24.50 22.97
CA ARG A 50 0.38 -24.36 21.77
C ARG A 50 1.50 -23.34 21.96
N GLU A 51 1.27 -22.32 22.80
CA GLU A 51 2.22 -21.24 23.10
C GLU A 51 2.83 -20.58 21.85
N ALA A 52 2.06 -20.58 20.76
CA ALA A 52 2.43 -19.99 19.47
C ALA A 52 1.16 -19.53 18.72
N SER A 53 1.33 -18.52 17.88
CA SER A 53 0.29 -17.99 17.01
C SER A 53 0.89 -17.14 15.90
N SER A 54 0.09 -16.80 14.87
CA SER A 54 0.38 -15.74 13.90
C SER A 54 -0.79 -14.77 13.81
N ASN A 55 -0.58 -13.61 13.21
CA ASN A 55 -1.69 -12.71 12.91
C ASN A 55 -2.58 -13.35 11.84
N TYR A 56 -2.00 -13.76 10.73
CA TYR A 56 -2.71 -14.35 9.60
C TYR A 56 -2.25 -15.78 9.30
N GLY A 57 -3.11 -16.50 8.59
CA GLY A 57 -2.79 -17.76 7.94
C GLY A 57 -3.35 -17.78 6.53
N ILE A 58 -2.64 -18.43 5.61
CA ILE A 58 -3.06 -18.63 4.22
C ILE A 58 -3.06 -20.12 3.91
N GLY A 59 -4.21 -20.65 3.50
CA GLY A 59 -4.36 -22.02 3.06
C GLY A 59 -3.77 -22.25 1.67
N SER A 60 -3.49 -23.50 1.31
CA SER A 60 -3.05 -23.84 -0.06
C SER A 60 -4.11 -23.56 -1.13
N ASP A 61 -5.35 -23.33 -0.72
CA ASP A 61 -6.47 -22.90 -1.57
C ASP A 61 -6.57 -21.35 -1.72
N GLY A 62 -5.65 -20.60 -1.13
CA GLY A 62 -5.60 -19.13 -1.16
C GLY A 62 -6.53 -18.45 -0.15
N ARG A 63 -7.27 -19.20 0.69
CA ARG A 63 -8.08 -18.57 1.73
C ARG A 63 -7.23 -17.94 2.81
N ILE A 64 -7.64 -16.76 3.27
CA ILE A 64 -6.94 -15.98 4.30
C ILE A 64 -7.71 -16.06 5.61
N ALA A 65 -7.01 -16.34 6.69
CA ALA A 65 -7.56 -16.39 8.05
C ALA A 65 -6.92 -15.38 8.99
N LEU A 66 -7.70 -14.94 9.99
CA LEU A 66 -7.23 -14.15 11.12
C LEU A 66 -7.16 -15.04 12.38
N TYR A 67 -5.98 -15.05 13.03
CA TYR A 67 -5.78 -15.77 14.29
C TYR A 67 -5.43 -14.84 15.46
N VAL A 68 -4.77 -13.72 15.20
CA VAL A 68 -4.51 -12.67 16.19
C VAL A 68 -4.72 -11.31 15.51
N ASP A 69 -5.53 -10.44 16.12
CA ASP A 69 -5.74 -9.09 15.61
C ASP A 69 -4.42 -8.36 15.37
N GLU A 70 -4.32 -7.56 14.29
CA GLU A 70 -3.11 -6.79 14.00
C GLU A 70 -2.70 -5.85 15.13
N ALA A 71 -3.66 -5.34 15.89
CA ALA A 71 -3.39 -4.51 17.07
C ALA A 71 -2.64 -5.27 18.17
N ASN A 72 -2.65 -6.60 18.13
CA ASN A 72 -2.05 -7.45 19.15
C ASN A 72 -0.76 -8.11 18.65
N ARG A 73 0.20 -8.30 19.56
CA ARG A 73 1.42 -9.05 19.30
C ARG A 73 1.16 -10.56 19.30
N SER A 74 1.31 -11.21 18.16
CA SER A 74 1.33 -12.69 18.04
C SER A 74 2.61 -13.29 18.68
N TRP A 75 2.65 -14.61 18.82
CA TRP A 75 3.83 -15.37 19.29
C TRP A 75 4.34 -16.25 18.16
N CYS A 76 5.05 -15.69 17.18
CA CYS A 76 5.37 -16.39 15.94
C CYS A 76 6.87 -16.60 15.71
N THR A 77 7.68 -15.55 15.85
CA THR A 77 9.09 -15.60 15.44
C THR A 77 10.06 -16.07 16.51
N SER A 78 9.59 -16.36 17.72
CA SER A 78 10.42 -16.57 18.92
C SER A 78 11.21 -15.32 19.34
N SER A 79 10.89 -14.15 18.82
CA SER A 79 11.49 -12.86 19.16
C SER A 79 10.41 -11.86 19.54
N ARG A 80 10.35 -11.52 20.83
CA ARG A 80 9.38 -10.53 21.30
C ARG A 80 9.52 -9.17 20.59
N SER A 81 10.74 -8.71 20.36
CA SER A 81 11.00 -7.42 19.72
C SER A 81 10.54 -7.43 18.25
N ASN A 82 10.79 -8.51 17.52
CA ASN A 82 10.32 -8.66 16.16
C ASN A 82 8.79 -8.74 16.09
N ASP A 83 8.17 -9.60 16.93
CA ASP A 83 6.72 -9.77 16.92
C ASP A 83 5.95 -8.53 17.37
N GLN A 84 6.57 -7.58 18.07
CA GLN A 84 5.98 -6.27 18.37
C GLN A 84 5.86 -5.36 17.13
N ARG A 85 6.73 -5.53 16.16
CA ARG A 85 6.83 -4.72 14.93
C ARG A 85 6.20 -5.43 13.73
N ALA A 86 6.23 -6.76 13.72
CA ALA A 86 5.89 -7.56 12.55
C ALA A 86 4.41 -7.97 12.52
N ILE A 87 3.78 -7.85 11.35
CA ILE A 87 2.66 -8.73 11.01
C ILE A 87 3.24 -10.06 10.60
N THR A 88 2.75 -11.12 11.24
CA THR A 88 3.22 -12.49 11.04
C THR A 88 2.18 -13.30 10.26
N ILE A 89 2.63 -14.03 9.23
CA ILE A 89 1.76 -14.74 8.30
C ILE A 89 2.26 -16.17 8.15
N GLU A 90 1.44 -17.15 8.47
CA GLU A 90 1.70 -18.57 8.24
C GLU A 90 1.11 -18.98 6.89
N VAL A 91 1.92 -19.52 5.98
CA VAL A 91 1.49 -19.97 4.65
C VAL A 91 1.54 -21.50 4.57
N ALA A 92 0.47 -22.12 4.11
CA ALA A 92 0.40 -23.56 3.92
C ALA A 92 1.32 -24.03 2.78
N ASN A 93 2.03 -25.12 3.01
CA ASN A 93 2.88 -25.73 2.00
C ASN A 93 2.10 -26.80 1.23
N THR A 94 2.46 -27.07 -0.02
CA THR A 94 1.86 -28.15 -0.82
C THR A 94 2.30 -29.53 -0.33
N VAL A 95 3.51 -29.61 0.23
CA VAL A 95 4.08 -30.83 0.81
C VAL A 95 4.74 -30.52 2.16
N ALA A 96 4.81 -31.53 3.05
CA ALA A 96 5.42 -31.43 4.37
C ALA A 96 6.92 -31.82 4.33
N ALA A 97 7.66 -31.28 3.36
CA ALA A 97 9.07 -31.59 3.14
C ALA A 97 9.78 -30.41 2.44
N ASP A 98 11.09 -30.35 2.63
CA ASP A 98 11.94 -29.41 1.93
C ASP A 98 11.80 -29.54 0.39
N PRO A 99 11.79 -28.43 -0.36
CA PRO A 99 12.00 -27.01 0.04
C PRO A 99 10.76 -26.28 0.59
N TRP A 100 9.69 -26.97 0.96
CA TRP A 100 8.44 -26.43 1.51
C TRP A 100 7.72 -25.47 0.54
N PRO A 101 7.45 -25.89 -0.72
CA PRO A 101 6.80 -25.05 -1.69
C PRO A 101 5.36 -24.70 -1.28
N ILE A 102 4.87 -23.58 -1.79
CA ILE A 102 3.47 -23.14 -1.66
C ILE A 102 2.77 -23.27 -3.01
N SER A 103 1.44 -23.22 -3.02
CA SER A 103 0.65 -23.22 -4.25
C SER A 103 0.58 -21.81 -4.85
N ASP A 104 0.28 -21.71 -6.15
CA ASP A 104 0.03 -20.43 -6.82
C ASP A 104 -1.12 -19.65 -6.17
N ALA A 105 -2.17 -20.35 -5.70
CA ALA A 105 -3.29 -19.73 -4.99
C ALA A 105 -2.84 -19.09 -3.66
N ALA A 106 -1.99 -19.80 -2.89
CA ALA A 106 -1.42 -19.26 -1.66
C ALA A 106 -0.44 -18.12 -1.92
N TYR A 107 0.35 -18.19 -3.01
CA TYR A 107 1.26 -17.15 -3.42
C TYR A 107 0.50 -15.86 -3.78
N ASN A 108 -0.50 -15.95 -4.65
CA ASN A 108 -1.30 -14.79 -5.05
C ASN A 108 -2.02 -14.16 -3.84
N ALA A 109 -2.62 -14.97 -2.96
CA ALA A 109 -3.24 -14.50 -1.73
C ALA A 109 -2.24 -13.83 -0.77
N LEU A 110 -0.99 -14.32 -0.72
CA LEU A 110 0.08 -13.70 0.05
C LEU A 110 0.43 -12.32 -0.50
N ILE A 111 0.60 -12.17 -1.81
CA ILE A 111 0.86 -10.88 -2.44
C ILE A 111 -0.28 -9.89 -2.16
N ASP A 112 -1.54 -10.31 -2.38
CA ASP A 112 -2.71 -9.46 -2.12
C ASP A 112 -2.78 -8.99 -0.65
N LEU A 113 -2.55 -9.91 0.29
CA LEU A 113 -2.53 -9.61 1.73
C LEU A 113 -1.38 -8.65 2.10
N LEU A 114 -0.20 -8.83 1.52
CA LEU A 114 0.96 -7.98 1.77
C LEU A 114 0.74 -6.55 1.27
N VAL A 115 0.16 -6.38 0.08
CA VAL A 115 -0.22 -5.06 -0.46
C VAL A 115 -1.21 -4.37 0.49
N ASP A 116 -2.28 -5.07 0.90
CA ASP A 116 -3.28 -4.53 1.84
C ASP A 116 -2.66 -4.15 3.19
N ILE A 117 -1.81 -4.99 3.76
CA ILE A 117 -1.11 -4.69 5.02
C ILE A 117 -0.21 -3.46 4.86
N CYS A 118 0.58 -3.37 3.80
CA CYS A 118 1.48 -2.25 3.55
C CYS A 118 0.72 -0.94 3.46
N GLN A 119 -0.35 -0.87 2.66
CA GLN A 119 -1.20 0.31 2.52
C GLN A 119 -1.81 0.75 3.85
N ARG A 120 -2.44 -0.17 4.59
CA ARG A 120 -3.10 0.16 5.87
C ARG A 120 -2.14 0.58 6.99
N ASN A 121 -0.88 0.16 6.93
CA ASN A 121 0.13 0.44 7.94
C ASN A 121 1.18 1.48 7.49
N GLY A 122 1.03 2.05 6.29
CA GLY A 122 1.93 3.08 5.77
C GLY A 122 3.33 2.57 5.41
N ILE A 123 3.47 1.27 5.13
CA ILE A 123 4.72 0.67 4.64
C ILE A 123 4.81 0.95 3.14
N LYS A 124 5.61 1.92 2.77
CA LYS A 124 5.72 2.37 1.37
C LYS A 124 6.42 1.37 0.45
N LYS A 125 7.31 0.53 1.02
CA LYS A 125 8.08 -0.44 0.25
C LYS A 125 8.50 -1.61 1.12
N LEU A 126 8.41 -2.83 0.60
CA LEU A 126 9.06 -4.00 1.19
C LEU A 126 10.52 -4.08 0.74
N LEU A 127 11.41 -4.30 1.71
CA LEU A 127 12.85 -4.35 1.52
C LEU A 127 13.39 -5.69 2.01
N TRP A 128 14.12 -6.41 1.13
CA TRP A 128 14.72 -7.70 1.45
C TRP A 128 16.16 -7.79 0.94
N GLU A 129 17.10 -7.90 1.88
CA GLU A 129 18.52 -8.13 1.62
C GLU A 129 18.96 -9.55 2.00
N GLY A 130 18.07 -10.34 2.60
CA GLY A 130 18.41 -11.66 3.12
C GLY A 130 19.46 -11.64 4.24
N ASN A 131 19.66 -10.52 4.91
CA ASN A 131 20.76 -10.29 5.84
C ASN A 131 20.27 -10.17 7.29
N LYS A 132 20.54 -11.20 8.09
CA LYS A 132 20.19 -11.25 9.51
C LYS A 132 20.72 -10.04 10.32
N ASN A 133 21.85 -9.46 9.93
CA ASN A 133 22.44 -8.33 10.65
C ASN A 133 21.67 -7.01 10.46
N LEU A 134 20.70 -6.98 9.54
CA LEU A 134 19.82 -5.84 9.30
C LEU A 134 18.51 -5.88 10.07
N ILE A 135 18.30 -6.88 10.94
CA ILE A 135 17.09 -6.95 11.79
C ILE A 135 16.92 -5.65 12.56
N GLY A 136 15.74 -5.02 12.40
CA GLY A 136 15.40 -3.75 13.04
C GLY A 136 15.83 -2.50 12.28
N GLN A 137 16.61 -2.61 11.21
CA GLN A 137 16.98 -1.52 10.30
C GLN A 137 15.98 -1.46 9.15
N VAL A 138 14.75 -1.01 9.45
CA VAL A 138 13.58 -1.11 8.54
C VAL A 138 13.69 -0.27 7.27
N ASP A 139 14.53 0.73 7.27
CA ASP A 139 14.92 1.54 6.10
C ASP A 139 15.83 0.78 5.11
N ARG A 140 16.39 -0.35 5.54
CA ARG A 140 17.24 -1.22 4.73
C ARG A 140 16.60 -2.59 4.49
N GLN A 141 15.93 -3.14 5.51
CA GLN A 141 15.26 -4.43 5.47
C GLN A 141 14.12 -4.46 6.47
N ASN A 142 12.88 -4.55 6.00
CA ASN A 142 11.68 -4.63 6.82
C ASN A 142 10.93 -5.96 6.69
N MET A 143 11.59 -6.96 6.12
CA MET A 143 11.12 -8.34 6.14
C MET A 143 12.01 -9.19 7.04
N SER A 144 11.43 -10.16 7.72
CA SER A 144 12.14 -11.04 8.66
C SER A 144 11.61 -12.48 8.56
N VAL A 145 12.40 -13.43 9.05
CA VAL A 145 12.07 -14.87 9.01
C VAL A 145 12.41 -15.55 10.30
N HIS A 146 11.64 -16.59 10.67
CA HIS A 146 11.78 -17.32 11.94
C HIS A 146 13.19 -17.90 12.15
N ARG A 147 13.82 -18.44 11.09
CA ARG A 147 15.17 -19.05 11.17
C ARG A 147 16.27 -18.10 11.64
N TRP A 148 16.01 -16.79 11.65
CA TRP A 148 16.96 -15.81 12.18
C TRP A 148 16.91 -15.68 13.72
N PHE A 149 15.81 -16.07 14.35
CA PHE A 149 15.58 -15.92 15.78
C PHE A 149 15.65 -17.22 16.55
N ALA A 150 15.45 -18.36 15.89
CA ALA A 150 15.48 -19.68 16.49
C ALA A 150 16.03 -20.72 15.50
N ALA A 151 16.48 -21.86 16.01
CA ALA A 151 16.92 -23.00 15.19
C ALA A 151 15.70 -23.70 14.57
N LYS A 152 15.15 -23.12 13.51
CA LYS A 152 13.96 -23.58 12.78
C LYS A 152 14.22 -23.56 11.26
N ALA A 153 13.58 -24.50 10.55
CA ALA A 153 13.60 -24.49 9.07
C ALA A 153 12.68 -23.40 8.48
N CYS A 154 11.65 -22.95 9.22
CA CYS A 154 10.70 -21.93 8.79
C CYS A 154 11.43 -20.63 8.33
N PRO A 155 11.05 -20.07 7.17
CA PRO A 155 9.83 -20.30 6.38
C PRO A 155 9.94 -21.43 5.34
N GLY A 156 10.95 -22.26 5.36
CA GLY A 156 11.32 -23.21 4.30
C GLY A 156 12.22 -22.55 3.25
N ASP A 157 12.93 -23.36 2.49
CA ASP A 157 13.90 -22.79 1.53
C ASP A 157 13.18 -22.15 0.34
N TRP A 158 12.06 -22.70 -0.09
CA TRP A 158 11.29 -22.10 -1.19
C TRP A 158 10.87 -20.64 -0.88
N LEU A 159 10.16 -20.40 0.23
CA LEU A 159 9.77 -19.03 0.61
C LEU A 159 11.00 -18.14 0.86
N TYR A 160 12.05 -18.68 1.52
CA TYR A 160 13.25 -17.90 1.80
C TYR A 160 13.92 -17.37 0.53
N GLU A 161 14.02 -18.20 -0.50
CA GLU A 161 14.61 -17.84 -1.80
C GLU A 161 13.71 -16.87 -2.59
N HIS A 162 12.39 -16.92 -2.38
CA HIS A 162 11.43 -16.07 -3.08
C HIS A 162 11.11 -14.75 -2.37
N HIS A 163 11.67 -14.48 -1.17
CA HIS A 163 11.37 -13.22 -0.46
C HIS A 163 11.69 -11.97 -1.28
N GLY A 164 12.78 -11.97 -2.06
CA GLY A 164 13.13 -10.86 -2.93
C GLY A 164 12.08 -10.63 -4.02
N GLN A 165 11.67 -11.71 -4.70
CA GLN A 165 10.63 -11.66 -5.72
C GLN A 165 9.28 -11.21 -5.15
N ILE A 166 8.90 -11.71 -3.96
CA ILE A 166 7.70 -11.30 -3.24
C ILE A 166 7.74 -9.78 -2.95
N ALA A 167 8.88 -9.28 -2.46
CA ALA A 167 9.04 -7.86 -2.20
C ALA A 167 8.92 -7.01 -3.48
N GLU A 168 9.54 -7.43 -4.58
CA GLU A 168 9.48 -6.75 -5.87
C GLU A 168 8.05 -6.70 -6.41
N GLU A 169 7.31 -7.82 -6.37
CA GLU A 169 5.93 -7.87 -6.86
C GLU A 169 4.96 -7.04 -6.02
N VAL A 170 5.09 -7.07 -4.69
CA VAL A 170 4.31 -6.20 -3.80
C VAL A 170 4.60 -4.73 -4.08
N ASN A 171 5.87 -4.37 -4.23
CA ASN A 171 6.27 -3.00 -4.50
C ASN A 171 5.74 -2.47 -5.82
N ALA A 172 5.77 -3.28 -6.89
CA ALA A 172 5.19 -2.91 -8.18
C ALA A 172 3.69 -2.60 -8.04
N ARG A 173 2.94 -3.42 -7.31
CA ARG A 173 1.51 -3.18 -7.07
C ARG A 173 1.21 -2.00 -6.14
N LEU A 174 2.13 -1.65 -5.24
CA LEU A 174 2.00 -0.45 -4.41
C LEU A 174 2.24 0.80 -5.25
N GLU A 175 3.24 0.79 -6.14
CA GLU A 175 3.55 1.88 -7.06
C GLU A 175 2.39 2.13 -8.05
N GLU A 176 1.83 1.08 -8.67
CA GLU A 176 0.66 1.18 -9.56
C GLU A 176 -0.55 1.83 -8.86
N LYS A 177 -0.83 1.47 -7.60
CA LYS A 177 -1.95 2.04 -6.85
C LYS A 177 -1.70 3.48 -6.39
N ASP A 178 -0.48 3.81 -6.00
CA ASP A 178 -0.14 5.20 -5.68
C ASP A 178 -0.31 6.09 -6.93
N GLU A 179 0.03 5.61 -8.14
CA GLU A 179 -0.22 6.31 -9.41
C GLU A 179 -1.72 6.43 -9.72
N GLU A 180 -2.51 5.36 -9.53
CA GLU A 180 -3.97 5.39 -9.72
C GLU A 180 -4.66 6.35 -8.73
N GLU A 181 -4.26 6.35 -7.44
CA GLU A 181 -4.81 7.27 -6.43
C GLU A 181 -4.43 8.72 -6.72
N ASP A 182 -3.21 8.99 -7.22
CA ASP A 182 -2.78 10.30 -7.66
C ASP A 182 -3.58 10.77 -8.90
N GLU A 183 -3.89 9.87 -9.83
CA GLU A 183 -4.73 10.17 -10.99
C GLU A 183 -6.22 10.37 -10.61
N GLU A 184 -6.80 9.51 -9.75
CA GLU A 184 -8.19 9.66 -9.27
C GLU A 184 -8.36 10.84 -8.31
N GLY A 185 -7.35 11.14 -7.48
CA GLY A 185 -7.35 12.29 -6.55
C GLY A 185 -7.12 13.62 -7.24
N MET A 186 -6.61 13.64 -8.46
CA MET A 186 -6.35 14.85 -9.23
C MET A 186 -7.63 15.30 -9.94
N VAL A 187 -8.37 16.22 -9.33
CA VAL A 187 -9.49 16.89 -10.00
C VAL A 187 -8.94 17.55 -11.29
N ARG A 188 -9.38 17.07 -12.45
CA ARG A 188 -9.02 17.61 -13.76
C ARG A 188 -10.21 18.28 -14.40
N TYR A 189 -9.96 19.41 -14.99
CA TYR A 189 -10.95 20.16 -15.75
C TYR A 189 -10.65 19.98 -17.23
N GLN A 190 -11.50 19.24 -17.93
CA GLN A 190 -11.32 18.97 -19.35
C GLN A 190 -11.60 20.22 -20.19
N LYS A 191 -12.55 21.05 -19.74
CA LYS A 191 -12.99 22.26 -20.42
C LYS A 191 -13.08 23.44 -19.47
N LEU A 192 -13.01 24.66 -19.98
CA LEU A 192 -13.12 25.88 -19.18
C LEU A 192 -14.40 25.89 -18.32
N LYS A 193 -15.52 25.43 -18.87
CA LYS A 193 -16.81 25.36 -18.15
C LYS A 193 -16.82 24.41 -16.94
N ASP A 194 -15.89 23.45 -16.90
CA ASP A 194 -15.78 22.47 -15.81
C ASP A 194 -15.08 23.08 -14.58
N ILE A 195 -14.39 24.22 -14.74
CA ILE A 195 -13.73 24.92 -13.62
C ILE A 195 -14.80 25.61 -12.77
N PRO A 196 -14.83 25.40 -11.45
CA PRO A 196 -15.74 26.10 -10.53
C PRO A 196 -15.59 27.63 -10.64
N ASP A 197 -16.71 28.34 -10.52
CA ASP A 197 -16.74 29.81 -10.64
C ASP A 197 -16.74 30.55 -9.30
N ASP A 198 -16.82 29.80 -8.21
CA ASP A 198 -16.94 30.29 -6.83
C ASP A 198 -15.74 31.12 -6.34
N CYS A 199 -14.53 30.83 -6.86
CA CYS A 199 -13.29 31.56 -6.53
C CYS A 199 -12.73 32.36 -7.71
N LYS A 200 -13.54 32.65 -8.72
CA LYS A 200 -13.14 33.30 -9.98
C LYS A 200 -12.03 32.55 -10.74
N PHE A 201 -11.86 31.28 -10.50
CA PHE A 201 -10.84 30.49 -11.18
C PHE A 201 -11.13 30.38 -12.67
N ARG A 202 -12.40 30.17 -13.03
CA ARG A 202 -12.84 30.07 -14.42
C ARG A 202 -12.56 31.40 -15.20
N SER A 203 -12.94 32.55 -14.64
CA SER A 203 -12.73 33.84 -15.30
C SER A 203 -11.26 34.17 -15.47
N ILE A 204 -10.40 33.82 -14.52
CA ILE A 204 -8.96 33.99 -14.61
C ILE A 204 -8.36 33.08 -15.69
N VAL A 205 -8.79 31.82 -15.78
CA VAL A 205 -8.32 30.92 -16.85
C VAL A 205 -8.79 31.39 -18.22
N ASP A 206 -10.02 31.93 -18.31
CA ASP A 206 -10.55 32.54 -19.53
C ASP A 206 -9.72 33.77 -19.99
N ASP A 207 -9.36 34.66 -19.05
CA ASP A 207 -8.44 35.78 -19.32
C ASP A 207 -7.09 35.26 -19.86
N LEU A 208 -6.53 34.22 -19.28
CA LEU A 208 -5.26 33.60 -19.69
C LEU A 208 -5.35 32.95 -21.08
N MET A 209 -6.49 32.31 -21.38
CA MET A 209 -6.75 31.77 -22.72
C MET A 209 -6.90 32.89 -23.74
N THR A 210 -7.66 33.95 -23.44
CA THR A 210 -7.85 35.11 -24.30
C THR A 210 -6.52 35.81 -24.56
N ALA A 211 -5.65 35.91 -23.56
CA ALA A 211 -4.30 36.48 -23.68
C ALA A 211 -3.29 35.55 -24.39
N GLY A 212 -3.70 34.34 -24.78
CA GLY A 212 -2.86 33.36 -25.45
C GLY A 212 -1.76 32.73 -24.58
N ILE A 213 -1.89 32.84 -23.26
CA ILE A 213 -0.95 32.23 -22.29
C ILE A 213 -1.25 30.72 -22.13
N ILE A 214 -2.53 30.36 -22.20
CA ILE A 214 -2.99 28.98 -22.23
C ILE A 214 -3.66 28.75 -23.59
N ALA A 215 -3.33 27.65 -24.24
CA ALA A 215 -4.00 27.21 -25.45
C ALA A 215 -4.73 25.90 -25.18
N GLY A 216 -5.98 25.80 -25.57
CA GLY A 216 -6.70 24.55 -25.70
C GLY A 216 -6.28 23.79 -26.96
N ASP A 217 -6.92 22.65 -27.22
CA ASP A 217 -6.67 21.82 -28.41
C ASP A 217 -7.19 22.43 -29.73
N GLY A 218 -7.87 23.57 -29.65
CA GLY A 218 -8.43 24.28 -30.79
C GLY A 218 -9.74 23.69 -31.30
N SER A 219 -10.38 22.81 -30.56
CA SER A 219 -11.68 22.22 -30.91
C SER A 219 -12.82 23.25 -30.89
N ASP A 220 -12.71 24.29 -30.04
CA ASP A 220 -13.62 25.42 -29.96
C ASP A 220 -12.87 26.74 -29.73
N LYS A 221 -12.43 27.37 -30.79
CA LYS A 221 -11.55 28.56 -30.75
C LYS A 221 -12.16 29.82 -30.09
N HIS A 222 -13.45 29.82 -29.79
CA HIS A 222 -14.16 30.99 -29.28
C HIS A 222 -15.20 30.67 -28.20
N GLY A 223 -15.17 29.46 -27.62
CA GLY A 223 -16.14 28.98 -26.64
C GLY A 223 -15.50 28.32 -25.45
N ASN A 224 -16.37 27.95 -24.51
CA ASN A 224 -16.00 27.25 -23.25
C ASN A 224 -15.81 25.74 -23.45
N ASP A 225 -15.88 25.24 -24.69
CA ASP A 225 -15.84 23.83 -25.03
C ASP A 225 -14.47 23.38 -25.58
N ASP A 226 -13.50 24.30 -25.69
CA ASP A 226 -12.13 23.93 -26.03
C ASP A 226 -11.51 23.05 -24.91
N VAL A 227 -10.81 21.97 -25.30
CA VAL A 227 -10.19 21.06 -24.34
C VAL A 227 -8.88 21.66 -23.84
N ILE A 228 -8.82 21.91 -22.55
CA ILE A 228 -7.65 22.51 -21.87
C ILE A 228 -6.90 21.51 -20.99
N ASP A 229 -7.59 20.47 -20.51
CA ASP A 229 -7.06 19.38 -19.68
C ASP A 229 -6.14 19.83 -18.52
N LEU A 230 -6.63 20.74 -17.69
CA LEU A 230 -5.88 21.28 -16.54
C LEU A 230 -6.23 20.56 -15.24
N SER A 231 -5.23 20.15 -14.45
CA SER A 231 -5.47 19.71 -13.09
C SER A 231 -5.86 20.89 -12.18
N HIS A 232 -6.55 20.58 -11.06
CA HIS A 232 -6.90 21.59 -10.07
C HIS A 232 -5.67 22.38 -9.56
N ASP A 233 -4.55 21.70 -9.34
CA ASP A 233 -3.32 22.34 -8.88
C ASP A 233 -2.69 23.23 -9.98
N MET A 234 -2.76 22.83 -11.25
CA MET A 234 -2.36 23.70 -12.36
C MET A 234 -3.21 24.95 -12.39
N VAL A 235 -4.53 24.85 -12.25
CA VAL A 235 -5.43 26.01 -12.17
C VAL A 235 -5.08 26.91 -10.99
N ARG A 236 -4.83 26.35 -9.80
CA ARG A 236 -4.38 27.14 -8.63
C ARG A 236 -3.06 27.87 -8.90
N MET A 237 -2.08 27.20 -9.48
CA MET A 237 -0.79 27.82 -9.82
C MET A 237 -0.96 28.98 -10.82
N LEU A 238 -1.79 28.78 -11.84
CA LEU A 238 -2.10 29.83 -12.82
C LEU A 238 -2.77 31.03 -12.14
N VAL A 239 -3.73 30.80 -11.24
CA VAL A 239 -4.41 31.84 -10.47
C VAL A 239 -3.46 32.58 -9.53
N PHE A 240 -2.56 31.88 -8.84
CA PHE A 240 -1.54 32.52 -8.01
C PHE A 240 -0.62 33.45 -8.84
N ASN A 241 -0.11 32.96 -9.96
CA ASN A 241 0.75 33.74 -10.86
C ASN A 241 0.01 34.94 -11.45
N TYR A 242 -1.26 34.76 -11.86
CA TYR A 242 -2.11 35.83 -12.33
C TYR A 242 -2.28 36.94 -11.27
N ARG A 243 -2.65 36.58 -10.04
CA ARG A 243 -2.81 37.50 -8.92
C ARG A 243 -1.51 38.15 -8.48
N ALA A 244 -0.37 37.49 -8.69
CA ALA A 244 0.97 38.06 -8.47
C ALA A 244 1.45 38.99 -9.59
N GLY A 245 0.69 39.15 -10.66
CA GLY A 245 1.03 40.03 -11.78
C GLY A 245 2.00 39.46 -12.80
N VAL A 246 2.26 38.15 -12.76
CA VAL A 246 3.21 37.50 -13.67
C VAL A 246 2.80 37.65 -15.13
N TYR A 247 1.51 37.75 -15.41
CA TYR A 247 0.94 37.76 -16.74
C TYR A 247 0.42 39.14 -17.18
N ASP A 248 0.58 40.21 -16.38
CA ASP A 248 -0.02 41.52 -16.61
C ASP A 248 0.23 42.10 -18.01
N THR A 249 1.49 42.07 -18.45
CA THR A 249 1.86 42.60 -19.77
C THR A 249 1.08 41.91 -20.90
N ALA A 250 0.88 40.61 -20.82
CA ALA A 250 0.16 39.87 -21.86
C ALA A 250 -1.36 40.11 -21.78
N ILE A 251 -1.90 40.17 -20.55
CA ILE A 251 -3.33 40.42 -20.30
C ILE A 251 -3.74 41.83 -20.74
N GLU A 252 -2.96 42.85 -20.40
CA GLU A 252 -3.17 44.22 -20.83
C GLU A 252 -3.03 44.38 -22.35
N ALA A 253 -2.05 43.67 -22.98
CA ALA A 253 -1.92 43.65 -24.43
C ALA A 253 -3.13 43.00 -25.13
N ALA A 254 -3.83 42.10 -24.49
CA ALA A 254 -5.10 41.53 -24.97
C ALA A 254 -6.32 42.43 -24.70
N GLY A 255 -6.12 43.60 -24.10
CA GLY A 255 -7.20 44.54 -23.76
C GLY A 255 -8.04 44.18 -22.56
N ILE A 256 -7.50 43.31 -21.70
CA ILE A 256 -8.16 42.84 -20.48
C ILE A 256 -7.58 43.58 -19.26
N GLU A 257 -8.43 44.01 -18.35
CA GLU A 257 -8.00 44.61 -17.07
C GLU A 257 -7.76 43.46 -16.04
N PRO A 258 -6.52 43.34 -15.50
CA PRO A 258 -6.21 42.24 -14.55
C PRO A 258 -7.07 42.31 -13.28
N GLN A 259 -7.67 41.17 -12.91
CA GLN A 259 -8.49 41.04 -11.70
C GLN A 259 -7.62 40.81 -10.45
N ARG A 260 -7.56 41.78 -9.53
CA ARG A 260 -6.81 41.72 -8.27
C ARG A 260 -7.74 41.54 -7.09
N TYR A 261 -7.81 40.36 -6.54
CA TYR A 261 -8.64 40.09 -5.36
C TYR A 261 -7.89 39.29 -4.30
#